data_2edf91ed96c492f22b3b67af2df50222
#
_entry.id   2edf91ed96c492f22b3b67af2df50222
#
_cell.length_a   1.000
_cell.length_b   1.000
_cell.length_c   1.000
_cell.angle_alpha   90.00
_cell.angle_beta   90.00
_cell.angle_gamma   90.00
#
_symmetry.space_group_name_H-M   'P 1'
#
loop_
_entity.id
_entity.type
_entity.pdbx_description
1 polymer ?
#
loop_
_entity_poly.entity_id
_entity_poly.type
_entity_poly.pdbx_seq_one_letter_code
_entity_poly.pdbx_strand_id
1 'polypeptide(L)'
;IKFKNQIYADANAILAQAFLNIEEKDSAVSRLKLAAEFTRENEEKARYHFILGQLYDIKKDKDSANLEYQAVIDMNRKSPRRYVIQAHAKQAQYFDYKNGDTLAFMKKYNDLLKDRENRPFLDVINHQVALFYDQQGLIANAKKYYNKSLRANSQDNYLVASNYRNIAEINFNDAKYVAAGQYYDSTLVKMNNKTREYKAIKKNRENLVDVIKYEGIAQANDSILNIVAMSEEGKNKFFGDLIERLKKQDEINAAK
;
A
#
# COMPACT_ATOMS: atom_id res chain seq x y z
N ILE A 1 -32.06 -28.53 16.32
CA ILE A 1 -30.77 -27.98 16.84
C ILE A 1 -30.07 -27.10 15.81
N LYS A 2 -30.07 -27.47 14.50
CA LYS A 2 -29.35 -26.70 13.46
C LYS A 2 -29.83 -25.24 13.32
N PHE A 3 -31.12 -25.01 13.28
CA PHE A 3 -31.74 -23.68 13.15
C PHE A 3 -31.51 -22.78 14.38
N LYS A 4 -31.56 -23.39 15.57
CA LYS A 4 -31.37 -22.64 16.84
C LYS A 4 -29.99 -22.04 16.94
N ASN A 5 -28.95 -22.73 16.47
CA ASN A 5 -27.57 -22.23 16.52
C ASN A 5 -27.36 -21.05 15.54
N GLN A 6 -27.90 -21.11 14.32
CA GLN A 6 -27.78 -20.01 13.38
C GLN A 6 -28.53 -18.76 13.88
N ILE A 7 -29.78 -18.92 14.33
CA ILE A 7 -30.54 -17.80 14.92
C ILE A 7 -29.80 -17.18 16.12
N TYR A 8 -29.15 -18.01 16.93
CA TYR A 8 -28.35 -17.53 18.05
C TYR A 8 -27.12 -16.75 17.58
N ALA A 9 -26.44 -17.24 16.55
CA ALA A 9 -25.32 -16.54 15.92
C ALA A 9 -25.75 -15.18 15.35
N ASP A 10 -26.85 -15.14 14.59
CA ASP A 10 -27.38 -13.94 13.98
C ASP A 10 -27.77 -12.88 15.03
N ALA A 11 -28.47 -13.32 16.11
CA ALA A 11 -28.83 -12.43 17.20
C ALA A 11 -27.59 -11.83 17.90
N ASN A 12 -26.53 -12.62 18.12
CA ASN A 12 -25.28 -12.12 18.69
C ASN A 12 -24.54 -11.20 17.73
N ALA A 13 -24.57 -11.45 16.42
CA ALA A 13 -23.99 -10.56 15.42
C ALA A 13 -24.69 -9.19 15.40
N ILE A 14 -26.03 -9.16 15.48
CA ILE A 14 -26.81 -7.93 15.57
C ILE A 14 -26.48 -7.17 16.86
N LEU A 15 -26.41 -7.87 18.00
CA LEU A 15 -26.03 -7.27 19.28
C LEU A 15 -24.60 -6.71 19.22
N ALA A 16 -23.66 -7.44 18.62
CA ALA A 16 -22.29 -6.94 18.42
C ALA A 16 -22.28 -5.63 17.61
N GLN A 17 -23.06 -5.58 16.53
CA GLN A 17 -23.20 -4.33 15.74
C GLN A 17 -23.80 -3.19 16.56
N ALA A 18 -24.82 -3.47 17.39
CA ALA A 18 -25.41 -2.47 18.27
C ALA A 18 -24.39 -1.93 19.29
N PHE A 19 -23.58 -2.81 19.89
CA PHE A 19 -22.50 -2.41 20.81
C PHE A 19 -21.41 -1.59 20.09
N LEU A 20 -21.06 -1.92 18.84
CA LEU A 20 -20.12 -1.11 18.06
C LEU A 20 -20.65 0.29 17.77
N ASN A 21 -21.95 0.44 17.53
CA ASN A 21 -22.57 1.73 17.27
C ASN A 21 -22.54 2.68 18.50
N ILE A 22 -22.50 2.12 19.70
CA ILE A 22 -22.38 2.88 20.97
C ILE A 22 -20.94 2.83 21.54
N GLU A 23 -19.97 2.42 20.72
CA GLU A 23 -18.55 2.35 21.04
C GLU A 23 -18.16 1.36 22.17
N GLU A 24 -19.07 0.47 22.58
CA GLU A 24 -18.86 -0.58 23.59
C GLU A 24 -18.11 -1.78 22.99
N LYS A 25 -16.81 -1.61 22.74
CA LYS A 25 -15.99 -2.58 22.00
C LYS A 25 -15.84 -3.92 22.70
N ASP A 26 -15.75 -3.95 24.03
CA ASP A 26 -15.59 -5.21 24.79
C ASP A 26 -16.85 -6.06 24.74
N SER A 27 -18.00 -5.43 24.87
CA SER A 27 -19.30 -6.08 24.71
C SER A 27 -19.47 -6.61 23.29
N ALA A 28 -19.06 -5.81 22.27
CA ALA A 28 -19.08 -6.22 20.87
C ALA A 28 -18.20 -7.44 20.61
N VAL A 29 -16.97 -7.47 21.14
CA VAL A 29 -16.05 -8.61 21.02
C VAL A 29 -16.68 -9.88 21.63
N SER A 30 -17.27 -9.78 22.82
CA SER A 30 -17.90 -10.92 23.50
C SER A 30 -19.04 -11.51 22.67
N ARG A 31 -19.89 -10.64 22.08
CA ARG A 31 -21.00 -11.09 21.24
C ARG A 31 -20.53 -11.64 19.89
N LEU A 32 -19.51 -11.02 19.29
CA LEU A 32 -18.99 -11.45 18.01
C LEU A 32 -18.29 -12.83 18.10
N LYS A 33 -17.64 -13.14 19.23
CA LYS A 33 -17.10 -14.48 19.50
C LYS A 33 -18.20 -15.55 19.48
N LEU A 34 -19.32 -15.29 20.16
CA LEU A 34 -20.47 -16.19 20.14
C LEU A 34 -21.04 -16.33 18.72
N ALA A 35 -21.14 -15.25 17.97
CA ALA A 35 -21.58 -15.29 16.59
C ALA A 35 -20.65 -16.17 15.72
N ALA A 36 -19.32 -16.01 15.85
CA ALA A 36 -18.33 -16.81 15.11
C ALA A 36 -18.34 -18.29 15.49
N GLU A 37 -18.60 -18.60 16.76
CA GLU A 37 -18.67 -19.98 17.28
C GLU A 37 -19.88 -20.73 16.73
N PHE A 38 -21.06 -20.08 16.76
CA PHE A 38 -22.33 -20.75 16.48
C PHE A 38 -22.79 -20.63 15.02
N THR A 39 -22.27 -19.68 14.22
CA THR A 39 -22.61 -19.60 12.81
C THR A 39 -22.13 -20.82 12.03
N ARG A 40 -22.94 -21.23 11.08
CA ARG A 40 -22.64 -22.34 10.15
C ARG A 40 -22.23 -21.86 8.78
N GLU A 41 -22.48 -20.58 8.52
CA GLU A 41 -22.16 -19.93 7.27
C GLU A 41 -20.67 -19.54 7.26
N ASN A 42 -19.89 -20.20 6.41
CA ASN A 42 -18.45 -19.98 6.35
C ASN A 42 -18.08 -18.54 6.01
N GLU A 43 -18.86 -17.85 5.17
CA GLU A 43 -18.62 -16.45 4.85
C GLU A 43 -18.79 -15.56 6.08
N GLU A 44 -19.84 -15.77 6.85
CA GLU A 44 -20.08 -15.03 8.09
C GLU A 44 -19.00 -15.32 9.13
N LYS A 45 -18.63 -16.59 9.28
CA LYS A 45 -17.57 -17.01 10.21
C LYS A 45 -16.26 -16.28 9.89
N ALA A 46 -15.85 -16.28 8.63
CA ALA A 46 -14.67 -15.58 8.17
C ALA A 46 -14.76 -14.07 8.46
N ARG A 47 -15.92 -13.46 8.19
CA ARG A 47 -16.18 -12.05 8.46
C ARG A 47 -16.09 -11.73 9.95
N TYR A 48 -16.68 -12.55 10.81
CA TYR A 48 -16.66 -12.33 12.26
C TYR A 48 -15.25 -12.44 12.84
N HIS A 49 -14.48 -13.46 12.47
CA HIS A 49 -13.07 -13.55 12.84
C HIS A 49 -12.26 -12.37 12.32
N PHE A 50 -12.50 -11.93 11.09
CA PHE A 50 -11.79 -10.78 10.55
C PHE A 50 -12.11 -9.48 11.31
N ILE A 51 -13.38 -9.24 11.68
CA ILE A 51 -13.79 -8.09 12.50
C ILE A 51 -13.21 -8.20 13.91
N LEU A 52 -13.20 -9.39 14.53
CA LEU A 52 -12.54 -9.62 15.82
C LEU A 52 -11.07 -9.23 15.78
N GLY A 53 -10.34 -9.66 14.74
CA GLY A 53 -8.96 -9.25 14.52
C GLY A 53 -8.81 -7.73 14.47
N GLN A 54 -9.68 -7.03 13.74
CA GLN A 54 -9.65 -5.56 13.67
C GLN A 54 -9.97 -4.89 15.02
N LEU A 55 -10.88 -5.46 15.80
CA LEU A 55 -11.20 -4.93 17.14
C LEU A 55 -10.03 -5.11 18.11
N TYR A 56 -9.33 -6.23 18.03
CA TYR A 56 -8.11 -6.45 18.81
C TYR A 56 -6.96 -5.55 18.34
N ASP A 57 -6.85 -5.25 17.04
CA ASP A 57 -5.92 -4.23 16.52
C ASP A 57 -6.16 -2.86 17.18
N ILE A 58 -7.43 -2.43 17.23
CA ILE A 58 -7.82 -1.15 17.87
C ILE A 58 -7.44 -1.15 19.35
N LYS A 59 -7.59 -2.29 20.02
CA LYS A 59 -7.22 -2.49 21.44
C LYS A 59 -5.72 -2.64 21.65
N LYS A 60 -4.92 -2.71 20.57
CA LYS A 60 -3.47 -2.97 20.60
C LYS A 60 -3.08 -4.35 21.14
N ASP A 61 -4.01 -5.28 21.17
CA ASP A 61 -3.79 -6.68 21.51
C ASP A 61 -3.42 -7.46 20.24
N LYS A 62 -2.12 -7.44 19.92
CA LYS A 62 -1.58 -8.03 18.70
C LYS A 62 -1.70 -9.55 18.66
N ASP A 63 -1.58 -10.20 19.81
CA ASP A 63 -1.61 -11.67 19.89
C ASP A 63 -3.01 -12.19 19.59
N SER A 64 -4.03 -11.61 20.23
CA SER A 64 -5.42 -11.95 19.94
C SER A 64 -5.81 -11.57 18.50
N ALA A 65 -5.36 -10.42 17.99
CA ALA A 65 -5.60 -10.02 16.60
C ALA A 65 -5.01 -11.04 15.63
N ASN A 66 -3.76 -11.46 15.85
CA ASN A 66 -3.08 -12.44 15.01
C ASN A 66 -3.77 -13.80 15.01
N LEU A 67 -4.26 -14.27 16.17
CA LEU A 67 -5.03 -15.50 16.29
C LEU A 67 -6.32 -15.45 15.46
N GLU A 68 -7.05 -14.35 15.52
CA GLU A 68 -8.29 -14.19 14.76
C GLU A 68 -8.05 -14.10 13.25
N TYR A 69 -6.99 -13.41 12.81
CA TYR A 69 -6.59 -13.42 11.41
C TYR A 69 -6.11 -14.79 10.94
N GLN A 70 -5.41 -15.54 11.81
CA GLN A 70 -5.01 -16.90 11.51
C GLN A 70 -6.23 -17.83 11.35
N ALA A 71 -7.25 -17.67 12.19
CA ALA A 71 -8.50 -18.42 12.05
C ALA A 71 -9.16 -18.22 10.68
N VAL A 72 -9.14 -16.99 10.14
CA VAL A 72 -9.62 -16.71 8.77
C VAL A 72 -8.78 -17.44 7.71
N ILE A 73 -7.46 -17.43 7.87
CA ILE A 73 -6.52 -18.07 6.93
C ILE A 73 -6.70 -19.58 6.94
N ASP A 74 -6.87 -20.19 8.12
CA ASP A 74 -7.04 -21.65 8.31
C ASP A 74 -8.36 -22.17 7.74
N MET A 75 -9.36 -21.30 7.57
CA MET A 75 -10.58 -21.65 6.84
C MET A 75 -10.31 -21.96 5.35
N ASN A 76 -9.20 -21.50 4.81
CA ASN A 76 -8.73 -21.79 3.47
C ASN A 76 -9.81 -21.47 2.40
N ARG A 77 -10.18 -22.46 1.56
CA ARG A 77 -11.21 -22.31 0.53
C ARG A 77 -12.65 -22.12 1.05
N LYS A 78 -12.88 -22.36 2.33
CA LYS A 78 -14.18 -22.11 2.98
C LYS A 78 -14.41 -20.62 3.25
N SER A 79 -13.35 -19.84 3.37
CA SER A 79 -13.43 -18.39 3.53
C SER A 79 -13.44 -17.69 2.17
N PRO A 80 -14.24 -16.63 1.97
CA PRO A 80 -14.10 -15.76 0.81
C PRO A 80 -12.67 -15.24 0.67
N ARG A 81 -12.10 -15.34 -0.51
CA ARG A 81 -10.68 -15.05 -0.77
C ARG A 81 -10.27 -13.66 -0.31
N ARG A 82 -11.17 -12.67 -0.40
CA ARG A 82 -10.95 -11.30 0.09
C ARG A 82 -10.53 -11.26 1.56
N TYR A 83 -11.18 -12.05 2.44
CA TYR A 83 -10.82 -12.06 3.86
C TYR A 83 -9.49 -12.75 4.11
N VAL A 84 -9.20 -13.84 3.39
CA VAL A 84 -7.91 -14.54 3.50
C VAL A 84 -6.75 -13.62 3.12
N ILE A 85 -6.84 -12.91 2.00
CA ILE A 85 -5.78 -12.01 1.55
C ILE A 85 -5.63 -10.81 2.49
N GLN A 86 -6.73 -10.23 2.94
CA GLN A 86 -6.68 -9.14 3.93
C GLN A 86 -6.13 -9.59 5.28
N ALA A 87 -6.45 -10.82 5.73
CA ALA A 87 -5.87 -11.38 6.96
C ALA A 87 -4.35 -11.57 6.83
N HIS A 88 -3.86 -12.08 5.69
CA HIS A 88 -2.42 -12.11 5.42
C HIS A 88 -1.79 -10.72 5.43
N ALA A 89 -2.44 -9.71 4.85
CA ALA A 89 -1.95 -8.34 4.84
C ALA A 89 -1.90 -7.74 6.27
N LYS A 90 -2.89 -8.05 7.11
CA LYS A 90 -2.91 -7.64 8.51
C LYS A 90 -1.79 -8.31 9.33
N GLN A 91 -1.61 -9.61 9.18
CA GLN A 91 -0.50 -10.33 9.83
C GLN A 91 0.88 -9.80 9.41
N ALA A 92 1.05 -9.36 8.16
CA ALA A 92 2.30 -8.78 7.69
C ALA A 92 2.73 -7.54 8.49
N GLN A 93 1.78 -6.79 9.04
CA GLN A 93 2.06 -5.61 9.87
C GLN A 93 2.74 -5.96 11.21
N TYR A 94 2.64 -7.21 11.64
CA TYR A 94 3.26 -7.72 12.88
C TYR A 94 4.60 -8.41 12.65
N PHE A 95 5.06 -8.47 11.39
CA PHE A 95 6.31 -9.16 11.08
C PHE A 95 7.49 -8.47 11.78
N ASP A 96 8.28 -9.26 12.51
CA ASP A 96 9.51 -8.78 13.13
C ASP A 96 10.65 -8.78 12.12
N TYR A 97 10.99 -7.61 11.61
CA TYR A 97 12.05 -7.44 10.61
C TYR A 97 13.47 -7.69 11.15
N LYS A 98 13.65 -7.75 12.49
CA LYS A 98 14.96 -8.00 13.10
C LYS A 98 15.22 -9.49 13.33
N ASN A 99 14.21 -10.20 13.83
CA ASN A 99 14.36 -11.59 14.27
C ASN A 99 13.47 -12.58 13.48
N GLY A 100 12.53 -12.08 12.69
CA GLY A 100 11.59 -12.90 11.93
C GLY A 100 12.24 -13.63 10.76
N ASP A 101 11.67 -14.79 10.39
CA ASP A 101 12.11 -15.57 9.24
C ASP A 101 11.67 -14.89 7.92
N THR A 102 12.60 -14.10 7.36
CA THR A 102 12.40 -13.38 6.10
C THR A 102 12.23 -14.31 4.90
N LEU A 103 12.85 -15.49 4.93
CA LEU A 103 12.72 -16.49 3.86
C LEU A 103 11.31 -17.11 3.86
N ALA A 104 10.82 -17.50 5.03
CA ALA A 104 9.46 -18.02 5.18
C ALA A 104 8.41 -16.95 4.79
N PHE A 105 8.62 -15.69 5.19
CA PHE A 105 7.77 -14.58 4.79
C PHE A 105 7.70 -14.45 3.26
N MET A 106 8.84 -14.36 2.60
CA MET A 106 8.90 -14.20 1.15
C MET A 106 8.39 -15.43 0.40
N LYS A 107 8.63 -16.64 0.90
CA LYS A 107 8.07 -17.87 0.34
C LYS A 107 6.54 -17.81 0.36
N LYS A 108 5.93 -17.48 1.52
CA LYS A 108 4.48 -17.31 1.69
C LYS A 108 3.90 -16.33 0.66
N TYR A 109 4.50 -15.15 0.52
CA TYR A 109 4.00 -14.12 -0.40
C TYR A 109 4.23 -14.48 -1.87
N ASN A 110 5.32 -15.17 -2.20
CA ASN A 110 5.54 -15.70 -3.55
C ASN A 110 4.51 -16.77 -3.92
N ASP A 111 4.10 -17.61 -2.97
CA ASP A 111 3.05 -18.60 -3.20
C ASP A 111 1.69 -17.92 -3.40
N LEU A 112 1.38 -16.87 -2.61
CA LEU A 112 0.18 -16.05 -2.81
C LEU A 112 0.17 -15.37 -4.19
N LEU A 113 1.31 -14.87 -4.68
CA LEU A 113 1.43 -14.24 -6.00
C LEU A 113 1.25 -15.22 -7.16
N LYS A 114 1.61 -16.49 -6.99
CA LYS A 114 1.49 -17.55 -8.02
C LYS A 114 0.09 -18.12 -8.11
N ASP A 115 -0.67 -18.08 -7.02
CA ASP A 115 -2.02 -18.64 -6.97
C ASP A 115 -2.98 -17.82 -7.85
N ARG A 116 -3.59 -18.50 -8.82
CA ARG A 116 -4.50 -17.88 -9.79
C ARG A 116 -5.78 -17.30 -9.15
N GLU A 117 -6.23 -17.87 -8.05
CA GLU A 117 -7.39 -17.38 -7.30
C GLU A 117 -7.12 -15.99 -6.69
N ASN A 118 -5.86 -15.60 -6.54
CA ASN A 118 -5.46 -14.31 -5.98
C ASN A 118 -5.32 -13.19 -7.02
N ARG A 119 -5.54 -13.44 -8.31
CA ARG A 119 -5.44 -12.41 -9.36
C ARG A 119 -6.21 -11.12 -9.05
N PRO A 120 -7.46 -11.17 -8.51
CA PRO A 120 -8.20 -9.95 -8.16
C PRO A 120 -7.60 -9.15 -7.00
N PHE A 121 -6.62 -9.72 -6.27
CA PHE A 121 -6.02 -9.15 -5.06
C PHE A 121 -4.51 -8.90 -5.19
N LEU A 122 -3.99 -8.90 -6.43
CA LEU A 122 -2.57 -8.65 -6.69
C LEU A 122 -2.11 -7.26 -6.27
N ASP A 123 -3.02 -6.30 -6.20
CA ASP A 123 -2.79 -4.98 -5.65
C ASP A 123 -2.35 -5.06 -4.18
N VAL A 124 -3.12 -5.73 -3.34
CA VAL A 124 -2.83 -5.90 -1.91
C VAL A 124 -1.56 -6.72 -1.71
N ILE A 125 -1.42 -7.85 -2.42
CA ILE A 125 -0.28 -8.76 -2.23
C ILE A 125 1.03 -8.07 -2.66
N ASN A 126 1.05 -7.40 -3.83
CA ASN A 126 2.23 -6.66 -4.27
C ASN A 126 2.57 -5.50 -3.33
N HIS A 127 1.57 -4.82 -2.75
CA HIS A 127 1.80 -3.78 -1.74
C HIS A 127 2.52 -4.34 -0.51
N GLN A 128 2.10 -5.50 0.02
CA GLN A 128 2.77 -6.11 1.18
C GLN A 128 4.22 -6.54 0.87
N VAL A 129 4.45 -7.09 -0.32
CA VAL A 129 5.81 -7.42 -0.78
C VAL A 129 6.67 -6.16 -0.94
N ALA A 130 6.07 -5.06 -1.42
CA ALA A 130 6.76 -3.78 -1.54
C ALA A 130 7.17 -3.24 -0.17
N LEU A 131 6.25 -3.24 0.81
CA LEU A 131 6.52 -2.84 2.20
C LEU A 131 7.64 -3.69 2.82
N PHE A 132 7.63 -4.99 2.57
CA PHE A 132 8.69 -5.87 3.05
C PHE A 132 10.07 -5.47 2.51
N TYR A 133 10.20 -5.24 1.20
CA TYR A 133 11.47 -4.82 0.60
C TYR A 133 11.89 -3.43 1.06
N ASP A 134 10.93 -2.53 1.26
CA ASP A 134 11.17 -1.16 1.74
C ASP A 134 11.77 -1.19 3.16
N GLN A 135 11.18 -1.95 4.06
CA GLN A 135 11.68 -2.15 5.43
C GLN A 135 13.06 -2.84 5.48
N GLN A 136 13.39 -3.65 4.48
CA GLN A 136 14.72 -4.26 4.32
C GLN A 136 15.75 -3.32 3.64
N GLY A 137 15.36 -2.11 3.26
CA GLY A 137 16.22 -1.17 2.53
C GLY A 137 16.49 -1.57 1.07
N LEU A 138 15.78 -2.57 0.54
CA LEU A 138 15.91 -3.04 -0.85
C LEU A 138 15.05 -2.19 -1.79
N ILE A 139 15.41 -0.91 -1.90
CA ILE A 139 14.62 0.16 -2.51
C ILE A 139 14.22 -0.14 -3.97
N ALA A 140 15.12 -0.68 -4.78
CA ALA A 140 14.80 -1.02 -6.17
C ALA A 140 13.67 -2.05 -6.27
N ASN A 141 13.69 -3.07 -5.39
CA ASN A 141 12.64 -4.06 -5.30
C ASN A 141 11.34 -3.46 -4.75
N ALA A 142 11.42 -2.63 -3.72
CA ALA A 142 10.27 -1.93 -3.16
C ALA A 142 9.53 -1.12 -4.26
N LYS A 143 10.22 -0.25 -4.98
CA LYS A 143 9.67 0.53 -6.10
C LYS A 143 9.04 -0.37 -7.17
N LYS A 144 9.70 -1.48 -7.51
CA LYS A 144 9.18 -2.45 -8.49
C LYS A 144 7.82 -3.03 -8.06
N TYR A 145 7.68 -3.41 -6.80
CA TYR A 145 6.45 -4.02 -6.29
C TYR A 145 5.35 -2.99 -5.99
N TYR A 146 5.67 -1.79 -5.53
CA TYR A 146 4.69 -0.68 -5.48
C TYR A 146 4.09 -0.39 -6.85
N ASN A 147 4.92 -0.33 -7.89
CA ASN A 147 4.45 -0.15 -9.26
C ASN A 147 3.61 -1.33 -9.77
N LYS A 148 3.92 -2.58 -9.37
CA LYS A 148 3.06 -3.74 -9.69
C LYS A 148 1.70 -3.63 -9.01
N SER A 149 1.66 -3.18 -7.75
CA SER A 149 0.42 -2.93 -7.02
C SER A 149 -0.44 -1.87 -7.72
N LEU A 150 0.16 -0.75 -8.13
CA LEU A 150 -0.51 0.31 -8.88
C LEU A 150 -1.09 -0.16 -10.22
N ARG A 151 -0.34 -1.02 -10.96
CA ARG A 151 -0.78 -1.59 -12.24
C ARG A 151 -1.92 -2.60 -12.12
N ALA A 152 -2.19 -3.12 -10.95
CA ALA A 152 -3.30 -4.03 -10.70
C ALA A 152 -4.67 -3.34 -10.66
N ASN A 153 -4.72 -2.01 -10.89
CA ASN A 153 -5.96 -1.21 -10.98
C ASN A 153 -6.89 -1.37 -9.77
N SER A 154 -6.31 -1.24 -8.57
CA SER A 154 -7.07 -1.31 -7.32
C SER A 154 -8.21 -0.29 -7.27
N GLN A 155 -9.35 -0.72 -6.75
CA GLN A 155 -10.48 0.15 -6.42
C GLN A 155 -10.33 0.78 -5.01
N ASP A 156 -9.37 0.31 -4.22
CA ASP A 156 -9.04 0.88 -2.91
C ASP A 156 -8.15 2.11 -3.07
N ASN A 157 -8.78 3.28 -3.04
CA ASN A 157 -8.08 4.56 -3.14
C ASN A 157 -7.03 4.76 -2.04
N TYR A 158 -7.24 4.19 -0.84
CA TYR A 158 -6.27 4.32 0.24
C TYR A 158 -5.02 3.48 -0.05
N LEU A 159 -5.17 2.27 -0.56
CA LEU A 159 -4.06 1.42 -0.99
C LEU A 159 -3.25 2.08 -2.12
N VAL A 160 -3.94 2.66 -3.11
CA VAL A 160 -3.31 3.39 -4.22
C VAL A 160 -2.54 4.60 -3.69
N ALA A 161 -3.16 5.40 -2.81
CA ALA A 161 -2.52 6.55 -2.17
C ALA A 161 -1.28 6.13 -1.36
N SER A 162 -1.37 5.03 -0.60
CA SER A 162 -0.24 4.49 0.16
C SER A 162 0.94 4.10 -0.73
N ASN A 163 0.68 3.48 -1.89
CA ASN A 163 1.74 3.15 -2.85
C ASN A 163 2.43 4.42 -3.37
N TYR A 164 1.66 5.43 -3.79
CA TYR A 164 2.21 6.70 -4.27
C TYR A 164 2.99 7.42 -3.18
N ARG A 165 2.47 7.48 -1.94
CA ARG A 165 3.15 8.09 -0.81
C ARG A 165 4.50 7.41 -0.55
N ASN A 166 4.54 6.10 -0.47
CA ASN A 166 5.78 5.37 -0.18
C ASN A 166 6.83 5.59 -1.30
N ILE A 167 6.41 5.61 -2.57
CA ILE A 167 7.31 5.96 -3.67
C ILE A 167 7.78 7.42 -3.57
N ALA A 168 6.91 8.35 -3.14
CA ALA A 168 7.28 9.74 -2.91
C ALA A 168 8.34 9.88 -1.83
N GLU A 169 8.14 9.21 -0.69
CA GLU A 169 9.09 9.19 0.43
C GLU A 169 10.45 8.59 0.02
N ILE A 170 10.44 7.50 -0.73
CA ILE A 170 11.68 6.93 -1.28
C ILE A 170 12.41 7.93 -2.19
N ASN A 171 11.69 8.62 -3.09
CA ASN A 171 12.31 9.60 -3.97
C ASN A 171 12.79 10.84 -3.21
N PHE A 172 12.06 11.24 -2.16
CA PHE A 172 12.49 12.33 -1.27
C PHE A 172 13.81 11.99 -0.57
N ASN A 173 13.92 10.78 -0.02
CA ASN A 173 15.13 10.31 0.65
C ASN A 173 16.32 10.14 -0.32
N ASP A 174 16.03 9.85 -1.59
CA ASP A 174 17.02 9.81 -2.68
C ASP A 174 17.38 11.21 -3.24
N ALA A 175 16.91 12.30 -2.62
CA ALA A 175 17.04 13.69 -3.09
C ALA A 175 16.46 13.94 -4.51
N LYS A 176 15.55 13.09 -4.99
CA LYS A 176 14.84 13.26 -6.27
C LYS A 176 13.56 14.05 -6.06
N TYR A 177 13.70 15.33 -5.69
CA TYR A 177 12.60 16.14 -5.19
C TYR A 177 11.50 16.40 -6.22
N VAL A 178 11.83 16.56 -7.49
CA VAL A 178 10.85 16.70 -8.57
C VAL A 178 9.94 15.46 -8.64
N ALA A 179 10.54 14.26 -8.67
CA ALA A 179 9.79 13.02 -8.70
C ALA A 179 8.98 12.82 -7.40
N ALA A 180 9.56 13.12 -6.24
CA ALA A 180 8.86 13.07 -4.97
C ALA A 180 7.60 13.95 -4.98
N GLY A 181 7.72 15.19 -5.48
CA GLY A 181 6.60 16.12 -5.63
C GLY A 181 5.46 15.56 -6.49
N GLN A 182 5.78 15.00 -7.65
CA GLN A 182 4.79 14.39 -8.56
C GLN A 182 4.04 13.21 -7.90
N TYR A 183 4.76 12.37 -7.14
CA TYR A 183 4.15 11.25 -6.41
C TYR A 183 3.31 11.73 -5.21
N TYR A 184 3.71 12.81 -4.51
CA TYR A 184 2.86 13.42 -3.49
C TYR A 184 1.58 14.01 -4.09
N ASP A 185 1.66 14.67 -5.26
CA ASP A 185 0.47 15.16 -5.97
C ASP A 185 -0.47 14.00 -6.32
N SER A 186 0.06 12.88 -6.83
CA SER A 186 -0.71 11.66 -7.11
C SER A 186 -1.36 11.06 -5.84
N THR A 187 -0.66 11.11 -4.71
CA THR A 187 -1.17 10.67 -3.41
C THR A 187 -2.37 11.50 -2.98
N LEU A 188 -2.25 12.84 -3.05
CA LEU A 188 -3.29 13.78 -2.63
C LEU A 188 -4.58 13.64 -3.45
N VAL A 189 -4.47 13.34 -4.76
CA VAL A 189 -5.63 13.07 -5.62
C VAL A 189 -6.45 11.87 -5.15
N LYS A 190 -5.81 10.86 -4.54
CA LYS A 190 -6.46 9.62 -4.11
C LYS A 190 -6.93 9.63 -2.65
N MET A 191 -6.52 10.61 -1.87
CA MET A 191 -6.84 10.69 -0.44
C MET A 191 -8.06 11.55 -0.15
N ASN A 192 -8.72 11.23 0.97
CA ASN A 192 -9.76 12.10 1.52
C ASN A 192 -9.13 13.35 2.16
N ASN A 193 -9.47 14.52 1.65
CA ASN A 193 -8.92 15.81 2.06
C ASN A 193 -9.24 16.24 3.52
N LYS A 194 -10.16 15.54 4.18
CA LYS A 194 -10.52 15.80 5.58
C LYS A 194 -9.61 15.09 6.58
N THR A 195 -8.74 14.18 6.13
CA THR A 195 -7.89 13.39 7.02
C THR A 195 -6.67 14.19 7.50
N ARG A 196 -6.14 13.83 8.69
CA ARG A 196 -4.89 14.40 9.22
C ARG A 196 -3.71 14.04 8.31
N GLU A 197 -3.71 12.83 7.77
CA GLU A 197 -2.68 12.32 6.87
C GLU A 197 -2.61 13.14 5.58
N TYR A 198 -3.76 13.44 4.96
CA TYR A 198 -3.81 14.34 3.81
C TYR A 198 -3.16 15.70 4.09
N LYS A 199 -3.49 16.32 5.24
CA LYS A 199 -2.93 17.61 5.63
C LYS A 199 -1.42 17.56 5.81
N ALA A 200 -0.90 16.47 6.39
CA ALA A 200 0.54 16.27 6.57
C ALA A 200 1.26 16.12 5.22
N ILE A 201 0.74 15.28 4.32
CA ILE A 201 1.31 15.08 2.99
C ILE A 201 1.25 16.36 2.16
N LYS A 202 0.14 17.10 2.23
CA LYS A 202 0.01 18.41 1.55
C LYS A 202 1.08 19.38 2.03
N LYS A 203 1.33 19.47 3.32
CA LYS A 203 2.40 20.31 3.89
C LYS A 203 3.77 19.88 3.39
N ASN A 204 4.05 18.58 3.35
CA ASN A 204 5.33 18.07 2.80
C ASN A 204 5.49 18.46 1.33
N ARG A 205 4.42 18.34 0.54
CA ARG A 205 4.43 18.75 -0.88
C ARG A 205 4.64 20.25 -1.06
N GLU A 206 3.99 21.08 -0.25
CA GLU A 206 4.17 22.53 -0.27
C GLU A 206 5.60 22.93 0.06
N ASN A 207 6.22 22.31 1.06
CA ASN A 207 7.61 22.56 1.44
C ASN A 207 8.62 22.20 0.32
N LEU A 208 8.26 21.31 -0.60
CA LEU A 208 9.10 20.94 -1.73
C LEU A 208 9.12 21.97 -2.87
N VAL A 209 8.18 22.91 -2.92
CA VAL A 209 8.07 23.88 -4.04
C VAL A 209 9.34 24.69 -4.20
N ASP A 210 9.83 25.26 -3.10
CA ASP A 210 11.04 26.07 -3.10
C ASP A 210 12.29 25.22 -3.36
N VAL A 211 12.36 24.02 -2.76
CA VAL A 211 13.48 23.09 -2.97
C VAL A 211 13.59 22.71 -4.45
N ILE A 212 12.49 22.34 -5.10
CA ILE A 212 12.44 21.97 -6.52
C ILE A 212 12.87 23.17 -7.38
N LYS A 213 12.38 24.38 -7.05
CA LYS A 213 12.74 25.61 -7.77
C LYS A 213 14.23 25.89 -7.72
N TYR A 214 14.80 25.88 -6.52
CA TYR A 214 16.24 26.20 -6.35
C TYR A 214 17.14 25.08 -6.87
N GLU A 215 16.76 23.82 -6.73
CA GLU A 215 17.47 22.70 -7.35
C GLU A 215 17.47 22.82 -8.88
N GLY A 216 16.34 23.17 -9.48
CA GLY A 216 16.25 23.40 -10.91
C GLY A 216 17.16 24.55 -11.39
N ILE A 217 17.24 25.63 -10.62
CA ILE A 217 18.17 26.75 -10.90
C ILE A 217 19.63 26.29 -10.78
N ALA A 218 19.98 25.54 -9.72
CA ALA A 218 21.32 25.01 -9.53
C ALA A 218 21.74 24.09 -10.68
N GLN A 219 20.88 23.12 -11.06
CA GLN A 219 21.13 22.20 -12.16
C GLN A 219 21.28 22.92 -13.51
N ALA A 220 20.45 23.96 -13.77
CA ALA A 220 20.58 24.77 -14.96
C ALA A 220 21.92 25.52 -15.00
N ASN A 221 22.32 26.11 -13.88
CA ASN A 221 23.59 26.81 -13.76
C ASN A 221 24.79 25.85 -13.92
N ASP A 222 24.75 24.68 -13.30
CA ASP A 222 25.77 23.64 -13.46
C ASP A 222 25.88 23.18 -14.92
N SER A 223 24.74 23.01 -15.60
CA SER A 223 24.71 22.67 -17.03
C SER A 223 25.36 23.77 -17.90
N ILE A 224 25.08 25.04 -17.61
CA ILE A 224 25.70 26.15 -18.29
C ILE A 224 27.21 26.20 -18.05
N LEU A 225 27.64 26.06 -16.80
CA LEU A 225 29.06 26.03 -16.43
C LEU A 225 29.81 24.88 -17.12
N ASN A 226 29.19 23.69 -17.16
CA ASN A 226 29.75 22.54 -17.85
C ASN A 226 29.92 22.81 -19.37
N ILE A 227 28.93 23.44 -20.03
CA ILE A 227 29.04 23.81 -21.44
C ILE A 227 30.12 24.85 -21.64
N VAL A 228 30.21 25.85 -20.78
CA VAL A 228 31.24 26.90 -20.86
C VAL A 228 32.64 26.30 -20.73
N ALA A 229 32.82 25.31 -19.85
CA ALA A 229 34.09 24.63 -19.62
C ALA A 229 34.52 23.66 -20.73
N MET A 230 33.61 23.32 -21.68
CA MET A 230 33.94 22.44 -22.81
C MET A 230 34.88 23.13 -23.80
N SER A 231 35.71 22.33 -24.50
CA SER A 231 36.44 22.79 -25.67
C SER A 231 35.49 23.20 -26.79
N GLU A 232 35.95 24.00 -27.74
CA GLU A 232 35.13 24.41 -28.92
C GLU A 232 34.62 23.18 -29.72
N GLU A 233 35.43 22.16 -29.86
CA GLU A 233 35.04 20.88 -30.46
C GLU A 233 33.93 20.19 -29.68
N GLY A 234 34.05 20.16 -28.33
CA GLY A 234 33.05 19.62 -27.43
C GLY A 234 31.71 20.35 -27.48
N LYS A 235 31.74 21.69 -27.54
CA LYS A 235 30.55 22.53 -27.71
C LYS A 235 29.85 22.25 -29.05
N ASN A 236 30.60 22.21 -30.13
CA ASN A 236 30.04 21.95 -31.47
C ASN A 236 29.37 20.57 -31.53
N LYS A 237 29.99 19.56 -30.96
CA LYS A 237 29.38 18.22 -30.84
C LYS A 237 28.14 18.23 -29.99
N PHE A 238 28.17 18.84 -28.80
CA PHE A 238 27.02 18.92 -27.87
C PHE A 238 25.81 19.60 -28.55
N PHE A 239 26.02 20.74 -29.20
CA PHE A 239 24.94 21.46 -29.89
C PHE A 239 24.47 20.72 -31.15
N GLY A 240 25.34 20.03 -31.87
CA GLY A 240 24.99 19.16 -33.00
C GLY A 240 24.04 18.04 -32.57
N ASP A 241 24.39 17.30 -31.50
CA ASP A 241 23.59 16.22 -30.93
C ASP A 241 22.24 16.73 -30.35
N LEU A 242 22.22 17.96 -29.83
CA LEU A 242 20.99 18.60 -29.33
C LEU A 242 20.04 18.95 -30.48
N ILE A 243 20.55 19.52 -31.56
CA ILE A 243 19.77 19.88 -32.77
C ILE A 243 19.16 18.60 -33.38
N GLU A 244 19.91 17.52 -33.50
CA GLU A 244 19.37 16.26 -34.01
C GLU A 244 18.24 15.71 -33.15
N ARG A 245 18.39 15.76 -31.81
CA ARG A 245 17.33 15.32 -30.88
C ARG A 245 16.06 16.18 -31.01
N LEU A 246 16.22 17.51 -31.14
CA LEU A 246 15.08 18.41 -31.28
C LEU A 246 14.35 18.15 -32.61
N LYS A 247 15.08 17.98 -33.73
CA LYS A 247 14.49 17.63 -35.01
C LYS A 247 13.67 16.33 -34.96
N LYS A 248 14.23 15.27 -34.36
CA LYS A 248 13.50 14.01 -34.17
C LYS A 248 12.25 14.18 -33.32
N GLN A 249 12.32 15.03 -32.29
CA GLN A 249 11.16 15.29 -31.42
C GLN A 249 10.07 16.05 -32.17
N ASP A 250 10.44 17.03 -33.01
CA ASP A 250 9.50 17.79 -33.83
C ASP A 250 8.84 16.89 -34.89
N GLU A 251 9.58 15.99 -35.53
CA GLU A 251 9.03 14.99 -36.44
C GLU A 251 8.00 14.06 -35.75
N ILE A 252 8.29 13.63 -34.53
CA ILE A 252 7.35 12.79 -33.73
C ILE A 252 6.10 13.60 -33.35
N ASN A 253 6.25 14.86 -33.01
CA ASN A 253 5.13 15.74 -32.66
C ASN A 253 4.25 16.09 -33.86
N ALA A 254 4.87 16.26 -35.04
CA ALA A 254 4.16 16.54 -36.30
C ALA A 254 3.41 15.29 -36.84
N ALA A 255 3.81 14.08 -36.42
CA ALA A 255 3.17 12.82 -36.82
C ALA A 255 2.02 12.38 -35.89
N LYS A 256 1.73 13.13 -34.82
CA LYS A 256 0.60 12.93 -33.89
C LYS A 256 -0.57 13.83 -34.24
#